data_9f43ef256a6eb4bea9d4510825213216
#
_entry.id   9f43ef256a6eb4bea9d4510825213216
#
_cell.length_a   1.000
_cell.length_b   1.000
_cell.length_c   1.000
_cell.angle_alpha   90.00
_cell.angle_beta   90.00
_cell.angle_gamma   90.00
#
_symmetry.space_group_name_H-M   'P 1'
#
loop_
_entity.id
_entity.type
_entity.pdbx_description
1 polymer ?
#
loop_
_entity_poly.entity_id
_entity_poly.type
_entity_poly.pdbx_seq_one_letter_code
_entity_poly.pdbx_strand_id
1 'polypeptide(L)'
;MANIQINRIKSKLTELFSSIIYMGNIKVDEDSEEYKKMWYSRAYSAYSTFLLGAENVDEATKSVTDGFADNGIDAIYNDKNKKILYFIQTKFSNEANGSISEGDTLKFIKGVKKITT
;
A
#
# COMPACT_ATOMS: atom_id res chain seq x y z
N MET A 1 -7.24 13.57 -18.63
CA MET A 1 -6.88 12.21 -19.07
C MET A 1 -6.41 11.34 -17.92
N ALA A 2 -5.33 11.74 -17.23
CA ALA A 2 -4.86 11.02 -16.07
C ALA A 2 -5.93 10.87 -15.00
N ASN A 3 -6.80 11.87 -14.84
CA ASN A 3 -7.84 11.86 -13.81
C ASN A 3 -8.88 10.75 -13.98
N ILE A 4 -9.17 10.34 -15.22
CA ILE A 4 -10.13 9.26 -15.46
C ILE A 4 -9.58 7.93 -14.95
N GLN A 5 -8.31 7.66 -15.23
CA GLN A 5 -7.66 6.43 -14.78
C GLN A 5 -7.54 6.39 -13.26
N ILE A 6 -7.15 7.51 -12.65
CA ILE A 6 -7.06 7.62 -11.20
C ILE A 6 -8.42 7.41 -10.56
N ASN A 7 -9.48 7.97 -11.12
CA ASN A 7 -10.83 7.79 -10.59
C ASN A 7 -11.28 6.33 -10.67
N ARG A 8 -10.89 5.62 -11.73
CA ARG A 8 -11.19 4.20 -11.85
C ARG A 8 -10.47 3.38 -10.79
N ILE A 9 -9.20 3.70 -10.53
CA ILE A 9 -8.43 3.05 -9.48
C ILE A 9 -9.06 3.32 -8.12
N LYS A 10 -9.39 4.57 -7.83
CA LYS A 10 -10.05 4.95 -6.57
C LYS A 10 -11.36 4.22 -6.36
N SER A 11 -12.18 4.10 -7.43
CA SER A 11 -13.44 3.39 -7.36
C SER A 11 -13.23 1.91 -7.06
N LYS A 12 -12.23 1.31 -7.68
CA LYS A 12 -11.90 -0.10 -7.45
C LYS A 12 -11.40 -0.33 -6.03
N LEU A 13 -10.56 0.56 -5.53
CA LEU A 13 -10.06 0.47 -4.16
C LEU A 13 -11.21 0.61 -3.15
N THR A 14 -12.11 1.54 -3.39
CA THR A 14 -13.27 1.73 -2.53
C THR A 14 -14.18 0.50 -2.53
N GLU A 15 -14.41 -0.07 -3.72
CA GLU A 15 -15.22 -1.27 -3.87
C GLU A 15 -14.65 -2.45 -3.08
N LEU A 16 -13.36 -2.67 -3.18
CA LEU A 16 -12.71 -3.83 -2.57
C LEU A 16 -12.39 -3.66 -1.09
N PHE A 17 -12.06 -2.45 -0.66
CA PHE A 17 -11.44 -2.24 0.65
C PHE A 17 -12.18 -1.24 1.54
N SER A 18 -13.40 -0.83 1.23
CA SER A 18 -14.07 0.31 1.88
C SER A 18 -14.14 0.23 3.42
N SER A 19 -14.22 -0.95 3.99
CA SER A 19 -14.37 -1.08 5.45
C SER A 19 -13.30 -1.95 6.10
N ILE A 20 -12.26 -2.33 5.38
CA ILE A 20 -11.28 -3.28 5.90
C ILE A 20 -9.86 -2.74 6.02
N ILE A 21 -9.60 -1.51 5.55
CA ILE A 21 -8.27 -0.90 5.72
C ILE A 21 -8.16 -0.36 7.14
N TYR A 22 -7.13 -0.79 7.86
CA TYR A 22 -6.89 -0.32 9.21
C TYR A 22 -6.40 1.13 9.20
N MET A 23 -7.09 2.00 9.91
CA MET A 23 -6.75 3.42 10.04
C MET A 23 -6.69 3.85 11.51
N GLY A 24 -6.74 2.91 12.43
CA GLY A 24 -6.84 3.21 13.86
C GLY A 24 -5.64 3.94 14.44
N ASN A 25 -4.48 3.91 13.77
CA ASN A 25 -3.29 4.63 14.20
C ASN A 25 -3.20 6.04 13.64
N ILE A 26 -4.16 6.45 12.81
CA ILE A 26 -4.17 7.77 12.18
C ILE A 26 -4.92 8.74 13.09
N LYS A 27 -4.31 9.88 13.34
CA LYS A 27 -4.82 10.88 14.29
C LYS A 27 -5.39 12.13 13.65
N VAL A 28 -5.44 12.18 12.31
CA VAL A 28 -6.05 13.30 11.61
C VAL A 28 -7.53 13.03 11.37
N ASP A 29 -8.28 14.09 11.10
CA ASP A 29 -9.72 14.02 10.88
C ASP A 29 -10.05 13.14 9.68
N GLU A 30 -11.05 12.27 9.84
CA GLU A 30 -11.52 11.38 8.76
C GLU A 30 -11.98 12.14 7.52
N ASP A 31 -12.47 13.36 7.68
CA ASP A 31 -12.92 14.17 6.55
C ASP A 31 -11.78 14.92 5.87
N SER A 32 -10.57 14.87 6.42
CA SER A 32 -9.44 15.60 5.87
C SER A 32 -8.91 14.95 4.59
N GLU A 33 -8.33 15.77 3.72
CA GLU A 33 -7.67 15.26 2.52
C GLU A 33 -6.48 14.37 2.88
N GLU A 34 -5.80 14.70 3.97
CA GLU A 34 -4.67 13.89 4.45
C GLU A 34 -5.11 12.47 4.81
N TYR A 35 -6.23 12.34 5.53
CA TYR A 35 -6.76 11.03 5.89
C TYR A 35 -7.09 10.21 4.64
N LYS A 36 -7.79 10.82 3.69
CA LYS A 36 -8.18 10.15 2.45
C LYS A 36 -6.96 9.69 1.65
N LYS A 37 -5.95 10.53 1.58
CA LYS A 37 -4.71 10.21 0.89
C LYS A 37 -4.03 9.00 1.52
N MET A 38 -3.97 8.95 2.85
CA MET A 38 -3.39 7.83 3.57
C MET A 38 -4.19 6.55 3.36
N TRP A 39 -5.53 6.66 3.35
CA TRP A 39 -6.39 5.51 3.10
C TRP A 39 -6.14 4.94 1.71
N TYR A 40 -6.11 5.80 0.69
CA TYR A 40 -5.85 5.34 -0.68
C TYR A 40 -4.46 4.72 -0.82
N SER A 41 -3.47 5.27 -0.16
CA SER A 41 -2.11 4.70 -0.19
C SER A 41 -2.09 3.30 0.39
N ARG A 42 -2.74 3.09 1.52
CA ARG A 42 -2.83 1.77 2.15
C ARG A 42 -3.64 0.79 1.31
N ALA A 43 -4.77 1.24 0.78
CA ALA A 43 -5.60 0.42 -0.09
C ALA A 43 -4.86 0.02 -1.36
N TYR A 44 -4.08 0.92 -1.92
CA TYR A 44 -3.28 0.63 -3.11
C TYR A 44 -2.20 -0.43 -2.83
N SER A 45 -1.58 -0.35 -1.66
CA SER A 45 -0.61 -1.35 -1.24
C SER A 45 -1.27 -2.73 -1.07
N ALA A 46 -2.45 -2.77 -0.48
CA ALA A 46 -3.22 -4.00 -0.34
C ALA A 46 -3.62 -4.55 -1.72
N TYR A 47 -4.04 -3.68 -2.63
CA TYR A 47 -4.41 -4.09 -3.97
C TYR A 47 -3.23 -4.68 -4.73
N SER A 48 -2.06 -4.08 -4.59
CA SER A 48 -0.83 -4.60 -5.21
C SER A 48 -0.54 -6.01 -4.70
N THR A 49 -0.72 -6.24 -3.40
CA THR A 49 -0.54 -7.57 -2.80
C THR A 49 -1.58 -8.55 -3.34
N PHE A 50 -2.82 -8.11 -3.51
CA PHE A 50 -3.88 -8.94 -4.06
C PHE A 50 -3.55 -9.38 -5.49
N LEU A 51 -3.01 -8.48 -6.31
CA LEU A 51 -2.59 -8.79 -7.68
C LEU A 51 -1.41 -9.75 -7.72
N LEU A 52 -0.58 -9.78 -6.68
CA LEU A 52 0.55 -10.71 -6.59
C LEU A 52 0.11 -12.13 -6.22
N GLY A 53 -1.13 -12.31 -5.77
CA GLY A 53 -1.65 -13.63 -5.54
C GLY A 53 -2.27 -13.90 -4.18
N ALA A 54 -2.50 -12.86 -3.36
CA ALA A 54 -3.22 -13.07 -2.10
C ALA A 54 -4.58 -13.68 -2.39
N GLU A 55 -4.99 -14.65 -1.58
CA GLU A 55 -6.20 -15.42 -1.85
C GLU A 55 -7.48 -14.58 -1.85
N ASN A 56 -7.51 -13.55 -1.00
CA ASN A 56 -8.66 -12.67 -0.89
C ASN A 56 -8.22 -11.29 -0.38
N VAL A 57 -9.17 -10.36 -0.34
CA VAL A 57 -8.86 -8.99 0.07
C VAL A 57 -8.47 -8.89 1.54
N ASP A 58 -8.96 -9.76 2.39
CA ASP A 58 -8.57 -9.76 3.81
C ASP A 58 -7.10 -10.13 3.97
N GLU A 59 -6.62 -11.12 3.27
CA GLU A 59 -5.22 -11.50 3.30
C GLU A 59 -4.34 -10.38 2.76
N ALA A 60 -4.78 -9.73 1.68
CA ALA A 60 -4.06 -8.60 1.11
C ALA A 60 -3.96 -7.45 2.11
N THR A 61 -5.04 -7.16 2.81
CA THR A 61 -5.09 -6.09 3.79
C THR A 61 -4.13 -6.33 4.95
N LYS A 62 -4.04 -7.57 5.40
CA LYS A 62 -3.13 -7.95 6.50
C LYS A 62 -1.66 -7.78 6.14
N SER A 63 -1.34 -7.73 4.86
CA SER A 63 0.03 -7.56 4.39
C SER A 63 0.52 -6.12 4.51
N VAL A 64 -0.37 -5.16 4.64
CA VAL A 64 0.00 -3.74 4.74
C VAL A 64 0.70 -3.49 6.09
N THR A 65 1.87 -2.86 6.02
CA THR A 65 2.73 -2.67 7.20
C THR A 65 2.44 -1.34 7.88
N ASP A 66 1.34 -1.26 8.60
CA ASP A 66 0.99 -0.05 9.34
C ASP A 66 2.08 0.29 10.35
N GLY A 67 2.61 1.48 10.28
CA GLY A 67 3.62 1.93 11.21
C GLY A 67 5.05 1.59 10.85
N PHE A 68 5.28 0.89 9.75
CA PHE A 68 6.64 0.64 9.26
C PHE A 68 7.03 1.59 8.12
N ALA A 69 6.35 2.71 8.03
CA ALA A 69 6.61 3.70 6.97
C ALA A 69 8.05 4.18 6.94
N ASP A 70 8.72 4.19 8.09
CA ASP A 70 10.10 4.64 8.21
C ASP A 70 11.08 3.78 7.43
N ASN A 71 10.72 2.54 7.14
CA ASN A 71 11.57 1.61 6.40
C ASN A 71 11.30 1.61 4.91
N GLY A 72 10.33 2.40 4.45
CA GLY A 72 9.97 2.44 3.04
C GLY A 72 9.28 1.20 2.52
N ILE A 73 8.84 0.32 3.40
CA ILE A 73 8.13 -0.91 3.03
C ILE A 73 6.65 -0.70 3.30
N ASP A 74 5.83 -0.81 2.27
CA ASP A 74 4.40 -0.57 2.38
C ASP A 74 3.59 -1.83 2.62
N ALA A 75 4.09 -2.98 2.17
CA ALA A 75 3.45 -4.27 2.44
C ALA A 75 4.48 -5.38 2.42
N ILE A 76 4.20 -6.43 3.18
CA ILE A 76 4.99 -7.65 3.19
C ILE A 76 4.02 -8.82 3.01
N TYR A 77 4.18 -9.56 1.93
CA TYR A 77 3.30 -10.67 1.62
C TYR A 77 4.10 -11.97 1.50
N ASN A 78 3.70 -12.99 2.25
CA ASN A 78 4.31 -14.31 2.21
C ASN A 78 3.40 -15.26 1.44
N ASP A 79 3.82 -15.62 0.24
CA ASP A 79 3.13 -16.63 -0.56
C ASP A 79 3.68 -18.01 -0.17
N LYS A 80 2.99 -18.67 0.73
CA LYS A 80 3.44 -19.96 1.27
C LYS A 80 3.44 -21.06 0.23
N ASN A 81 2.54 -20.99 -0.74
CA ASN A 81 2.45 -22.00 -1.79
C ASN A 81 3.66 -21.96 -2.73
N LYS A 82 4.07 -20.75 -3.09
CA LYS A 82 5.23 -20.54 -3.96
C LYS A 82 6.53 -20.43 -3.18
N LYS A 83 6.46 -20.31 -1.87
CA LYS A 83 7.61 -20.10 -0.98
C LYS A 83 8.35 -18.81 -1.34
N ILE A 84 7.59 -17.74 -1.63
CA ILE A 84 8.13 -16.44 -1.99
C ILE A 84 7.66 -15.41 -0.96
N LEU A 85 8.59 -14.59 -0.50
CA LEU A 85 8.31 -13.48 0.38
C LEU A 85 8.47 -12.19 -0.41
N TYR A 86 7.38 -11.42 -0.54
CA TYR A 86 7.38 -10.16 -1.28
C TYR A 86 7.49 -8.99 -0.33
N PHE A 87 8.40 -8.08 -0.64
CA PHE A 87 8.49 -6.77 0.01
C PHE A 87 8.02 -5.75 -1.02
N ILE A 88 7.06 -4.92 -0.66
CA ILE A 88 6.35 -4.08 -1.62
C ILE A 88 6.48 -2.61 -1.23
N GLN A 89 6.86 -1.79 -2.19
CA GLN A 89 6.82 -0.35 -2.08
C GLN A 89 5.90 0.20 -3.17
N THR A 90 5.00 1.10 -2.80
CA THR A 90 4.04 1.68 -3.74
C THR A 90 4.06 3.19 -3.63
N LYS A 91 3.60 3.85 -4.69
CA LYS A 91 3.41 5.29 -4.70
C LYS A 91 2.06 5.60 -5.32
N PHE A 92 1.18 6.19 -4.54
CA PHE A 92 -0.14 6.60 -5.02
C PHE A 92 -0.21 8.12 -5.09
N SER A 93 -0.68 8.65 -6.23
CA SER A 93 -0.85 10.08 -6.42
C SER A 93 -2.21 10.35 -7.06
N ASN A 94 -2.94 11.32 -6.51
CA ASN A 94 -4.23 11.73 -7.05
C ASN A 94 -4.13 12.32 -8.46
N GLU A 95 -2.94 12.75 -8.86
CA GLU A 95 -2.72 13.38 -10.15
C GLU A 95 -2.05 12.44 -11.15
N ALA A 96 -1.85 11.19 -10.77
CA ALA A 96 -1.20 10.17 -11.59
C ALA A 96 0.23 10.56 -12.00
N ASN A 97 0.88 11.41 -11.22
CA ASN A 97 2.25 11.87 -11.48
C ASN A 97 3.23 11.40 -10.39
N GLY A 98 2.80 10.51 -9.54
CA GLY A 98 3.65 9.97 -8.49
C GLY A 98 4.75 9.10 -9.06
N SER A 99 5.95 9.23 -8.49
CA SER A 99 7.09 8.40 -8.86
C SER A 99 7.88 8.09 -7.59
N ILE A 100 8.61 6.98 -7.64
CA ILE A 100 9.46 6.58 -6.51
C ILE A 100 10.83 7.21 -6.73
N SER A 101 11.27 8.00 -5.77
CA SER A 101 12.57 8.67 -5.84
C SER A 101 13.70 7.69 -5.52
N GLU A 102 14.93 8.07 -5.88
CA GLU A 102 16.11 7.30 -5.52
C GLU A 102 16.24 7.16 -4.00
N GLY A 103 15.96 8.22 -3.27
CA GLY A 103 15.97 8.18 -1.81
C GLY A 103 14.97 7.19 -1.23
N ASP A 104 13.77 7.12 -1.80
CA ASP A 104 12.75 6.16 -1.40
C ASP A 104 13.20 4.73 -1.67
N THR A 105 13.82 4.50 -2.82
CA THR A 105 14.34 3.18 -3.19
C THR A 105 15.44 2.72 -2.24
N LEU A 106 16.37 3.62 -1.90
CA LEU A 106 17.45 3.29 -0.96
C LEU A 106 16.91 2.98 0.43
N LYS A 107 15.92 3.73 0.88
CA LYS A 107 15.26 3.50 2.16
C LYS A 107 14.58 2.14 2.18
N PHE A 108 13.91 1.78 1.09
CA PHE A 108 13.27 0.49 0.93
C PHE A 108 14.29 -0.66 1.02
N ILE A 109 15.40 -0.54 0.30
CA ILE A 109 16.45 -1.56 0.31
C ILE A 109 17.03 -1.74 1.71
N LYS A 110 17.28 -0.64 2.41
CA LYS A 110 17.76 -0.70 3.80
C LYS A 110 16.74 -1.38 4.71
N GLY A 111 15.46 -1.08 4.52
CA GLY A 111 14.40 -1.71 5.30
C GLY A 111 14.35 -3.22 5.10
N VAL A 112 14.45 -3.66 3.85
CA VAL A 112 14.47 -5.10 3.53
C VAL A 112 15.67 -5.77 4.18
N LYS A 113 16.86 -5.19 4.07
CA LYS A 113 18.08 -5.74 4.69
C LYS A 113 17.94 -5.85 6.20
N LYS A 114 17.33 -4.85 6.82
CA LYS A 114 17.14 -4.83 8.28
C LYS A 114 16.27 -5.97 8.75
N ILE A 115 15.26 -6.34 7.97
CA ILE A 115 14.33 -7.41 8.31
C ILE A 115 14.92 -8.78 8.02
N THR A 116 15.73 -8.90 6.97
CA THR A 116 16.23 -10.18 6.48
C THR A 116 17.60 -10.58 7.03
N THR A 117 18.24 -9.70 7.76
CA THR A 117 19.51 -10.01 8.45
C THR A 117 19.36 -9.93 9.99
#